data_c2dd62243695b3f08c9a7143f0ee331c
#
_entry.id   c2dd62243695b3f08c9a7143f0ee331c
#
_cell.length_a   1.000
_cell.length_b   1.000
_cell.length_c   1.000
_cell.angle_alpha   90.00
_cell.angle_beta   90.00
_cell.angle_gamma   90.00
#
_symmetry.space_group_name_H-M   'P 1'
#
loop_
_entity.id
_entity.type
_entity.pdbx_description
1 polymer ?
#
loop_
_entity_poly.entity_id
_entity_poly.type
_entity_poly.pdbx_seq_one_letter_code
_entity_poly.pdbx_strand_id
1 'polypeptide(L)'
;DNVDPTPEEIAKELSMDKDLVKHLLNVSRETISLETPAYEDKKTSSCISDFITDEKYDTPEKEVEKQALHEAINKVLNTLTEKEKQIIEYRYGLNGNKSMSLKQIGEKYDLTKERIRQIEKKALVRLRHSSRSDKLRAFIES
;
A
#
# COMPACT_ATOMS: atom_id res chain seq x y z
N ASP A 1 -48.12 -6.13 -5.27
CA ASP A 1 -46.83 -5.77 -4.67
C ASP A 1 -45.74 -5.96 -5.71
N ASN A 2 -45.32 -4.84 -6.28
CA ASN A 2 -44.27 -4.82 -7.30
C ASN A 2 -42.91 -4.81 -6.58
N VAL A 3 -42.48 -5.97 -6.11
CA VAL A 3 -41.13 -6.14 -5.53
C VAL A 3 -40.22 -6.59 -6.65
N ASP A 4 -39.12 -5.88 -6.85
CA ASP A 4 -38.13 -6.27 -7.86
C ASP A 4 -37.56 -7.65 -7.53
N PRO A 5 -37.47 -8.54 -8.55
CA PRO A 5 -36.99 -9.91 -8.30
C PRO A 5 -35.54 -9.93 -7.84
N THR A 6 -35.24 -10.79 -6.91
CA THR A 6 -33.87 -10.99 -6.44
C THR A 6 -32.99 -11.65 -7.50
N PRO A 7 -31.65 -11.40 -7.50
CA PRO A 7 -30.74 -12.06 -8.44
C PRO A 7 -30.83 -13.61 -8.41
N GLU A 8 -31.26 -14.18 -7.29
CA GLU A 8 -31.43 -15.63 -7.11
C GLU A 8 -32.67 -16.13 -7.83
N GLU A 9 -33.77 -15.39 -7.78
CA GLU A 9 -35.01 -15.70 -8.49
C GLU A 9 -34.82 -15.59 -10.00
N ILE A 10 -34.12 -14.54 -10.45
CA ILE A 10 -33.79 -14.35 -11.86
C ILE A 10 -32.89 -15.51 -12.36
N ALA A 11 -31.87 -15.88 -11.60
CA ALA A 11 -30.98 -16.99 -11.94
C ALA A 11 -31.72 -18.31 -12.10
N LYS A 12 -32.66 -18.58 -11.19
CA LYS A 12 -33.50 -19.79 -11.21
C LYS A 12 -34.45 -19.81 -12.42
N GLU A 13 -35.10 -18.71 -12.70
CA GLU A 13 -36.06 -18.61 -13.81
C GLU A 13 -35.39 -18.73 -15.18
N LEU A 14 -34.21 -18.10 -15.33
CA LEU A 14 -33.41 -18.11 -16.56
C LEU A 14 -32.47 -19.34 -16.67
N SER A 15 -32.43 -20.22 -15.66
CA SER A 15 -31.48 -21.34 -15.61
C SER A 15 -30.04 -20.90 -15.81
N MET A 16 -29.68 -19.74 -15.27
CA MET A 16 -28.34 -19.15 -15.35
C MET A 16 -27.63 -19.25 -14.01
N ASP A 17 -26.29 -19.13 -14.07
CA ASP A 17 -25.48 -19.05 -12.85
C ASP A 17 -25.74 -17.72 -12.11
N LYS A 18 -25.87 -17.81 -10.76
CA LYS A 18 -26.16 -16.67 -9.88
C LYS A 18 -25.11 -15.55 -9.98
N ASP A 19 -23.84 -15.92 -10.06
CA ASP A 19 -22.75 -14.94 -10.12
C ASP A 19 -22.74 -14.23 -11.48
N LEU A 20 -23.08 -14.93 -12.55
CA LEU A 20 -23.27 -14.34 -13.87
C LEU A 20 -24.43 -13.35 -13.89
N VAL A 21 -25.59 -13.69 -13.29
CA VAL A 21 -26.75 -12.78 -13.20
C VAL A 21 -26.38 -11.52 -12.40
N LYS A 22 -25.68 -11.64 -11.26
CA LYS A 22 -25.19 -10.48 -10.50
C LYS A 22 -24.27 -9.61 -11.32
N HIS A 23 -23.34 -10.22 -12.06
CA HIS A 23 -22.42 -9.48 -12.93
C HIS A 23 -23.19 -8.72 -14.03
N LEU A 24 -24.14 -9.35 -14.71
CA LEU A 24 -24.96 -8.74 -15.74
C LEU A 24 -25.80 -7.57 -15.19
N LEU A 25 -26.43 -7.74 -14.02
CA LEU A 25 -27.17 -6.67 -13.35
C LEU A 25 -26.29 -5.47 -13.00
N ASN A 26 -25.04 -5.70 -12.58
CA ASN A 26 -24.10 -4.62 -12.31
C ASN A 26 -23.67 -3.89 -13.61
N VAL A 27 -23.44 -4.62 -14.69
CA VAL A 27 -23.04 -4.06 -15.99
C VAL A 27 -24.21 -3.31 -16.65
N SER A 28 -25.46 -3.73 -16.43
CA SER A 28 -26.65 -3.10 -16.99
C SER A 28 -27.05 -1.78 -16.35
N ARG A 29 -26.44 -1.45 -15.18
CA ARG A 29 -26.70 -0.16 -14.52
C ARG A 29 -26.15 0.98 -15.37
N GLU A 30 -26.99 1.98 -15.60
CA GLU A 30 -26.56 3.19 -16.28
C GLU A 30 -25.50 3.94 -15.47
N THR A 31 -24.54 4.54 -16.17
CA THR A 31 -23.52 5.39 -15.55
C THR A 31 -24.15 6.73 -15.15
N ILE A 32 -23.79 7.22 -13.96
CA ILE A 32 -24.21 8.53 -13.47
C ILE A 32 -23.10 9.54 -13.74
N SER A 33 -23.46 10.74 -14.23
CA SER A 33 -22.49 11.81 -14.44
C SER A 33 -21.90 12.27 -13.09
N LEU A 34 -20.59 12.49 -13.06
CA LEU A 34 -19.92 13.08 -11.91
C LEU A 34 -20.34 14.52 -11.62
N GLU A 35 -20.84 15.23 -12.64
CA GLU A 35 -21.35 16.59 -12.51
C GLU A 35 -22.80 16.65 -12.02
N THR A 36 -23.44 15.48 -11.78
CA THR A 36 -24.77 15.46 -11.20
C THR A 36 -24.75 16.10 -9.80
N PRO A 37 -25.68 17.02 -9.50
CA PRO A 37 -25.79 17.60 -8.16
C PRO A 37 -26.00 16.52 -7.10
N ALA A 38 -25.22 16.56 -6.04
CA ALA A 38 -25.29 15.57 -4.95
C ALA A 38 -26.54 15.72 -4.09
N TYR A 39 -27.16 16.91 -4.09
CA TYR A 39 -28.38 17.22 -3.34
C TYR A 39 -29.38 17.95 -4.25
N GLU A 40 -30.66 17.65 -4.07
CA GLU A 40 -31.75 18.33 -4.79
C GLU A 40 -31.94 19.81 -4.38
N ASP A 41 -31.25 20.25 -3.36
CA ASP A 41 -31.40 21.60 -2.82
C ASP A 41 -30.61 22.60 -3.68
N LYS A 42 -31.33 23.50 -4.37
CA LYS A 42 -30.79 24.50 -5.32
C LYS A 42 -29.77 25.48 -4.73
N LYS A 43 -29.48 25.38 -3.43
CA LYS A 43 -28.57 26.30 -2.71
C LYS A 43 -27.15 25.77 -2.56
N THR A 44 -26.92 24.47 -2.73
CA THR A 44 -25.57 23.86 -2.66
C THR A 44 -25.18 23.37 -4.03
N SER A 45 -24.15 23.98 -4.61
CA SER A 45 -23.62 23.66 -5.93
C SER A 45 -22.64 22.46 -5.91
N SER A 46 -22.74 21.55 -4.93
CA SER A 46 -21.83 20.41 -4.79
C SER A 46 -22.24 19.29 -5.75
N CYS A 47 -21.30 18.83 -6.57
CA CYS A 47 -21.44 17.72 -7.49
C CYS A 47 -20.96 16.40 -6.85
N ILE A 48 -21.33 15.26 -7.42
CA ILE A 48 -20.85 13.94 -6.96
C ILE A 48 -19.32 13.88 -6.99
N SER A 49 -18.69 14.52 -7.97
CA SER A 49 -17.22 14.61 -8.10
C SER A 49 -16.53 15.21 -6.88
N ASP A 50 -17.18 16.14 -6.16
CA ASP A 50 -16.59 16.81 -4.98
C ASP A 50 -16.42 15.87 -3.78
N PHE A 51 -17.11 14.73 -3.79
CA PHE A 51 -17.06 13.71 -2.74
C PHE A 51 -16.12 12.53 -3.07
N ILE A 52 -15.58 12.50 -4.30
CA ILE A 52 -14.67 11.44 -4.73
C ILE A 52 -13.24 11.86 -4.39
N THR A 53 -12.63 11.12 -3.47
CA THR A 53 -11.24 11.37 -3.08
C THR A 53 -10.29 10.83 -4.15
N ASP A 54 -9.28 11.62 -4.53
CA ASP A 54 -8.18 11.17 -5.38
C ASP A 54 -7.18 10.36 -4.52
N GLU A 55 -7.09 9.05 -4.77
CA GLU A 55 -6.15 8.15 -4.10
C GLU A 55 -4.80 8.07 -4.83
N LYS A 56 -4.67 8.68 -6.02
CA LYS A 56 -3.46 8.58 -6.83
C LYS A 56 -2.33 9.48 -6.32
N TYR A 57 -2.69 10.62 -5.77
CA TYR A 57 -1.73 11.58 -5.23
C TYR A 57 -1.88 11.68 -3.72
N ASP A 58 -0.77 11.56 -3.02
CA ASP A 58 -0.74 11.78 -1.59
C ASP A 58 -0.93 13.27 -1.27
N THR A 59 -1.49 13.55 -0.11
CA THR A 59 -1.57 14.93 0.39
C THR A 59 -0.15 15.45 0.71
N PRO A 60 0.08 16.77 0.65
CA PRO A 60 1.37 17.35 1.00
C PRO A 60 1.88 16.93 2.39
N GLU A 61 0.98 16.77 3.35
CA GLU A 61 1.31 16.33 4.72
C GLU A 61 1.87 14.90 4.71
N LYS A 62 1.23 13.97 3.97
CA LYS A 62 1.71 12.59 3.82
C LYS A 62 3.07 12.52 3.13
N GLU A 63 3.31 13.40 2.16
CA GLU A 63 4.60 13.44 1.47
C GLU A 63 5.72 13.91 2.41
N VAL A 64 5.46 14.94 3.22
CA VAL A 64 6.41 15.40 4.26
C VAL A 64 6.68 14.31 5.29
N GLU A 65 5.64 13.59 5.73
CA GLU A 65 5.78 12.47 6.68
C GLU A 65 6.62 11.34 6.09
N LYS A 66 6.39 10.95 4.83
CA LYS A 66 7.22 9.96 4.13
C LYS A 66 8.68 10.40 4.03
N GLN A 67 8.92 11.67 3.73
CA GLN A 67 10.27 12.21 3.66
C GLN A 67 10.95 12.18 5.05
N ALA A 68 10.26 12.60 6.09
CA ALA A 68 10.75 12.56 7.46
C ALA A 68 11.08 11.13 7.92
N LEU A 69 10.20 10.16 7.59
CA LEU A 69 10.44 8.73 7.85
C LEU A 69 11.69 8.24 7.10
N HIS A 70 11.82 8.60 5.81
CA HIS A 70 12.99 8.22 5.01
C HIS A 70 14.29 8.74 5.60
N GLU A 71 14.32 10.00 6.02
CA GLU A 71 15.47 10.58 6.71
C GLU A 71 15.79 9.89 8.03
N ALA A 72 14.74 9.57 8.83
CA ALA A 72 14.91 8.86 10.10
C ALA A 72 15.51 7.46 9.87
N ILE A 73 15.02 6.72 8.86
CA ILE A 73 15.58 5.42 8.47
C ILE A 73 17.05 5.57 8.09
N ASN A 74 17.40 6.54 7.24
CA ASN A 74 18.79 6.76 6.81
C ASN A 74 19.71 7.11 7.99
N LYS A 75 19.25 7.94 8.93
CA LYS A 75 20.01 8.25 10.16
C LYS A 75 20.29 7.00 11.00
N VAL A 76 19.32 6.09 11.09
CA VAL A 76 19.48 4.83 11.83
C VAL A 76 20.38 3.86 11.06
N LEU A 77 20.23 3.72 9.74
CA LEU A 77 21.10 2.86 8.91
C LEU A 77 22.57 3.30 8.94
N ASN A 78 22.85 4.59 9.00
CA ASN A 78 24.21 5.13 9.11
C ASN A 78 24.93 4.76 10.42
N THR A 79 24.21 4.17 11.38
CA THR A 79 24.84 3.61 12.60
C THR A 79 25.35 2.18 12.45
N LEU A 80 25.06 1.54 11.33
CA LEU A 80 25.56 0.21 10.96
C LEU A 80 26.90 0.30 10.25
N THR A 81 27.59 -0.83 10.11
CA THR A 81 28.76 -0.89 9.23
C THR A 81 28.29 -0.79 7.76
N GLU A 82 29.16 -0.28 6.88
CA GLU A 82 28.80 -0.08 5.47
C GLU A 82 28.26 -1.34 4.79
N LYS A 83 28.88 -2.49 5.07
CA LYS A 83 28.40 -3.79 4.53
C LYS A 83 27.02 -4.19 5.06
N GLU A 84 26.76 -3.99 6.36
CA GLU A 84 25.45 -4.28 6.95
C GLU A 84 24.37 -3.36 6.39
N LYS A 85 24.67 -2.06 6.26
CA LYS A 85 23.79 -1.06 5.67
C LYS A 85 23.39 -1.44 4.25
N GLN A 86 24.35 -1.69 3.38
CA GLN A 86 24.10 -2.04 1.99
C GLN A 86 23.28 -3.35 1.84
N ILE A 87 23.55 -4.36 2.67
CA ILE A 87 22.78 -5.61 2.66
C ILE A 87 21.32 -5.34 3.03
N ILE A 88 21.06 -4.51 4.04
CA ILE A 88 19.69 -4.11 4.43
C ILE A 88 19.03 -3.29 3.31
N GLU A 89 19.73 -2.32 2.72
CA GLU A 89 19.21 -1.52 1.61
C GLU A 89 18.79 -2.39 0.40
N TYR A 90 19.63 -3.33 -0.02
CA TYR A 90 19.27 -4.25 -1.10
C TYR A 90 18.17 -5.23 -0.71
N ARG A 91 18.15 -5.69 0.54
CA ARG A 91 17.14 -6.64 0.99
C ARG A 91 15.74 -6.06 0.97
N TYR A 92 15.59 -4.82 1.45
CA TYR A 92 14.31 -4.13 1.60
C TYR A 92 14.03 -3.13 0.48
N GLY A 93 14.93 -2.94 -0.46
CA GLY A 93 14.74 -2.00 -1.58
C GLY A 93 14.75 -0.55 -1.14
N LEU A 94 15.59 -0.18 -0.18
CA LEU A 94 15.70 1.18 0.33
C LEU A 94 16.59 2.05 -0.58
N ASN A 95 16.45 3.37 -0.47
CA ASN A 95 17.27 4.36 -1.19
C ASN A 95 17.29 4.17 -2.72
N GLY A 96 16.12 3.83 -3.31
CA GLY A 96 15.99 3.64 -4.76
C GLY A 96 16.51 2.28 -5.28
N ASN A 97 17.00 1.42 -4.42
CA ASN A 97 17.39 0.07 -4.79
C ASN A 97 16.16 -0.82 -5.01
N LYS A 98 16.25 -1.79 -5.93
CA LYS A 98 15.24 -2.86 -6.02
C LYS A 98 15.48 -3.89 -4.93
N SER A 99 14.39 -4.42 -4.34
CA SER A 99 14.50 -5.48 -3.35
C SER A 99 15.09 -6.74 -3.97
N MET A 100 16.06 -7.35 -3.28
CA MET A 100 16.80 -8.52 -3.73
C MET A 100 16.64 -9.70 -2.77
N SER A 101 16.68 -10.91 -3.31
CA SER A 101 16.72 -12.13 -2.50
C SER A 101 18.11 -12.32 -1.86
N LEU A 102 18.17 -13.08 -0.75
CA LEU A 102 19.44 -13.37 -0.08
C LEU A 102 20.45 -14.07 -1.00
N LYS A 103 19.96 -14.83 -1.99
CA LYS A 103 20.80 -15.49 -2.99
C LYS A 103 21.44 -14.46 -3.92
N GLN A 104 20.65 -13.54 -4.47
CA GLN A 104 21.14 -12.46 -5.35
C GLN A 104 22.13 -11.54 -4.64
N ILE A 105 21.87 -11.20 -3.36
CA ILE A 105 22.80 -10.41 -2.55
C ILE A 105 24.09 -11.21 -2.33
N GLY A 106 23.99 -12.52 -2.07
CA GLY A 106 25.15 -13.39 -1.93
C GLY A 106 26.03 -13.43 -3.18
N GLU A 107 25.43 -13.56 -4.36
CA GLU A 107 26.11 -13.51 -5.66
C GLU A 107 26.81 -12.17 -5.88
N LYS A 108 26.17 -11.07 -5.49
CA LYS A 108 26.74 -9.70 -5.62
C LYS A 108 27.97 -9.47 -4.74
N TYR A 109 28.02 -10.07 -3.55
CA TYR A 109 29.10 -9.88 -2.56
C TYR A 109 30.07 -11.06 -2.50
N ASP A 110 29.92 -12.06 -3.38
CA ASP A 110 30.69 -13.31 -3.38
C ASP A 110 30.63 -14.03 -2.01
N LEU A 111 29.43 -14.10 -1.43
CA LEU A 111 29.14 -14.71 -0.14
C LEU A 111 28.02 -15.74 -0.27
N THR A 112 28.04 -16.73 0.62
CA THR A 112 26.95 -17.71 0.69
C THR A 112 25.65 -17.08 1.20
N LYS A 113 24.49 -17.58 0.74
CA LYS A 113 23.16 -17.18 1.21
C LYS A 113 23.07 -17.16 2.74
N GLU A 114 23.65 -18.19 3.39
CA GLU A 114 23.63 -18.31 4.85
C GLU A 114 24.49 -17.22 5.53
N ARG A 115 25.60 -16.84 4.91
CA ARG A 115 26.42 -15.74 5.41
C ARG A 115 25.69 -14.40 5.35
N ILE A 116 25.00 -14.13 4.25
CA ILE A 116 24.16 -12.92 4.13
C ILE A 116 23.05 -12.92 5.18
N ARG A 117 22.37 -14.06 5.40
CA ARG A 117 21.35 -14.20 6.45
C ARG A 117 21.88 -13.92 7.86
N GLN A 118 23.11 -14.36 8.14
CA GLN A 118 23.74 -14.06 9.43
C GLN A 118 24.06 -12.57 9.61
N ILE A 119 24.51 -11.90 8.54
CA ILE A 119 24.79 -10.46 8.56
C ILE A 119 23.48 -9.68 8.73
N GLU A 120 22.44 -10.01 7.95
CA GLU A 120 21.09 -9.44 8.08
C GLU A 120 20.58 -9.56 9.52
N LYS A 121 20.61 -10.77 10.09
CA LYS A 121 20.16 -11.01 11.47
C LYS A 121 20.92 -10.14 12.49
N LYS A 122 22.25 -10.03 12.35
CA LYS A 122 23.07 -9.18 13.22
C LYS A 122 22.70 -7.69 13.07
N ALA A 123 22.52 -7.23 11.83
CA ALA A 123 22.11 -5.85 11.55
C ALA A 123 20.75 -5.54 12.17
N LEU A 124 19.76 -6.42 11.99
CA LEU A 124 18.43 -6.25 12.58
C LEU A 124 18.43 -6.25 14.11
N VAL A 125 19.24 -7.10 14.74
CA VAL A 125 19.40 -7.08 16.21
C VAL A 125 20.00 -5.74 16.68
N ARG A 126 21.00 -5.20 15.96
CA ARG A 126 21.55 -3.88 16.26
C ARG A 126 20.54 -2.75 16.10
N LEU A 127 19.71 -2.81 15.05
CA LEU A 127 18.65 -1.82 14.79
C LEU A 127 17.53 -1.87 15.84
N ARG A 128 17.25 -3.05 16.40
CA ARG A 128 16.22 -3.25 17.43
C ARG A 128 16.61 -2.65 18.79
N HIS A 129 17.85 -2.29 19.00
CA HIS A 129 18.29 -1.66 20.26
C HIS A 129 17.51 -0.34 20.48
N SER A 130 17.06 -0.11 21.74
CA SER A 130 16.16 1.02 22.09
C SER A 130 16.63 2.37 21.58
N SER A 131 17.92 2.68 21.71
CA SER A 131 18.52 3.95 21.27
C SER A 131 18.36 4.23 19.75
N ARG A 132 18.03 3.21 18.95
CA ARG A 132 17.80 3.30 17.50
C ARG A 132 16.34 3.12 17.15
N SER A 133 15.66 2.14 17.78
CA SER A 133 14.25 1.85 17.53
C SER A 133 13.33 2.99 17.98
N ASP A 134 13.68 3.69 19.07
CA ASP A 134 12.85 4.79 19.58
C ASP A 134 12.70 5.94 18.58
N LYS A 135 13.73 6.16 17.74
CA LYS A 135 13.66 7.16 16.65
C LYS A 135 12.65 6.83 15.55
N LEU A 136 12.32 5.55 15.39
CA LEU A 136 11.37 5.08 14.37
C LEU A 136 9.99 4.80 14.97
N ARG A 137 9.89 4.66 16.29
CA ARG A 137 8.63 4.33 16.97
C ARG A 137 7.57 5.41 16.75
N ALA A 138 7.95 6.69 16.74
CA ALA A 138 7.04 7.80 16.50
C ALA A 138 6.28 7.71 15.17
N PHE A 139 6.84 7.04 14.16
CA PHE A 139 6.21 6.83 12.85
C PHE A 139 5.32 5.57 12.77
N ILE A 140 5.30 4.73 13.81
CA ILE A 140 4.48 3.51 13.86
C ILE A 140 3.22 3.77 14.67
N GLU A 141 3.28 4.68 15.64
CA GLU A 141 2.19 5.02 16.56
C GLU A 141 1.35 6.21 16.04
N SER A 142 1.73 6.80 14.90
CA SER A 142 1.00 7.83 14.18
C SER A 142 0.08 7.22 13.13
#